data_d34c506866660848b56e564e847411ea
#
_entry.id   d34c506866660848b56e564e847411ea
#
_cell.length_a   1.000
_cell.length_b   1.000
_cell.length_c   1.000
_cell.angle_alpha   90.00
_cell.angle_beta   90.00
_cell.angle_gamma   90.00
#
_symmetry.space_group_name_H-M   'P 1'
#
loop_
_entity.id
_entity.type
_entity.pdbx_description
1 polymer ?
#
loop_
_entity_poly.entity_id
_entity_poly.type
_entity_poly.pdbx_seq_one_letter_code
_entity_poly.pdbx_strand_id
1 'polypeptide(L)'
;DQFRYSEGEDYMLKDLVLKLKYLGVIPQSGHMEYGFRIENEDKTYRLVVLTIEDTFFQENSLMIQEAPDLCYQKVLTDLEKETADAPIPDRICVTESDIVQYRDLHPNTKHRRHA
;
A
#
# COMPACT_ATOMS: atom_id res chain seq x y z
N ASP A 1 19.75 10.13 9.79
CA ASP A 1 19.85 10.31 8.42
C ASP A 1 18.50 10.54 7.80
N GLN A 2 18.50 11.17 6.69
CA GLN A 2 17.27 11.65 6.12
C GLN A 2 16.39 10.56 5.55
N PHE A 3 16.93 9.36 5.40
CA PHE A 3 16.14 8.28 4.84
C PHE A 3 15.33 7.54 5.86
N ARG A 4 15.57 7.76 7.16
CA ARG A 4 14.87 6.92 8.11
C ARG A 4 13.39 7.00 8.00
N TYR A 5 12.84 8.17 7.75
CA TYR A 5 11.40 8.25 7.66
C TYR A 5 10.88 7.80 6.31
N SER A 6 11.71 7.84 5.28
CA SER A 6 11.27 7.34 3.98
C SER A 6 11.46 5.84 3.86
N GLU A 7 12.25 5.26 4.74
CA GLU A 7 12.48 3.83 4.71
C GLU A 7 11.48 3.05 5.50
N GLY A 8 10.72 3.72 6.34
CA GLY A 8 9.74 3.04 7.14
C GLY A 8 9.35 3.91 8.31
N GLU A 9 8.15 3.74 8.74
CA GLU A 9 7.62 4.47 9.87
C GLU A 9 7.07 3.49 10.87
N ASP A 10 7.13 3.89 12.13
CA ASP A 10 6.61 3.07 13.21
C ASP A 10 5.14 3.36 13.39
N TYR A 11 4.34 2.30 13.47
CA TYR A 11 2.91 2.43 13.68
C TYR A 11 2.50 1.61 14.88
N MET A 12 1.55 2.14 15.63
CA MET A 12 0.99 1.41 16.75
C MET A 12 -0.32 0.79 16.27
N LEU A 13 -0.27 -0.50 15.96
CA LEU A 13 -1.41 -1.23 15.44
C LEU A 13 -1.73 -2.36 16.38
N LYS A 14 -2.94 -2.33 16.96
CA LYS A 14 -3.40 -3.41 17.83
C LYS A 14 -2.39 -3.69 18.94
N ASP A 15 -1.88 -2.61 19.52
CA ASP A 15 -0.92 -2.69 20.62
C ASP A 15 0.43 -3.27 20.21
N LEU A 16 0.71 -3.29 18.90
CA LEU A 16 2.01 -3.71 18.40
C LEU A 16 2.65 -2.55 17.67
N VAL A 17 3.97 -2.49 17.73
CA VAL A 17 4.73 -1.50 16.98
C VAL A 17 5.31 -2.19 15.76
N LEU A 18 4.93 -1.69 14.58
CA LEU A 18 5.38 -2.25 13.32
C LEU A 18 6.02 -1.16 12.49
N LYS A 19 6.97 -1.57 11.66
CA LYS A 19 7.56 -0.68 10.66
C LYS A 19 7.14 -1.15 9.29
N LEU A 20 6.63 -0.24 8.48
CA LEU A 20 6.20 -0.54 7.13
C LEU A 20 7.09 0.24 6.17
N LYS A 21 7.76 -0.48 5.28
CA LYS A 21 8.67 0.15 4.34
C LYS A 21 8.31 -0.22 2.91
N TYR A 22 8.21 0.80 2.06
CA TYR A 22 7.97 0.60 0.64
C TYR A 22 9.28 0.20 -0.03
N LEU A 23 9.27 -0.88 -0.77
CA LEU A 23 10.48 -1.40 -1.40
C LEU A 23 10.59 -1.03 -2.86
N GLY A 24 9.51 -0.69 -3.52
CA GLY A 24 9.56 -0.29 -4.91
C GLY A 24 8.51 -0.98 -5.73
N VAL A 25 8.56 -0.73 -7.03
CA VAL A 25 7.59 -1.25 -7.98
C VAL A 25 8.32 -1.99 -9.08
N ILE A 26 7.73 -3.12 -9.51
CA ILE A 26 8.25 -3.91 -10.61
C ILE A 26 7.14 -4.08 -11.63
N PRO A 27 7.32 -3.56 -12.85
CA PRO A 27 6.32 -3.77 -13.91
C PRO A 27 6.33 -5.24 -14.35
N GLN A 28 5.14 -5.75 -14.57
CA GLN A 28 4.96 -7.09 -15.09
C GLN A 28 4.04 -7.02 -16.28
N SER A 29 3.87 -8.16 -16.93
CA SER A 29 2.95 -8.22 -18.06
C SER A 29 1.53 -8.11 -17.53
N GLY A 30 0.88 -7.00 -17.85
CA GLY A 30 -0.52 -6.79 -17.49
C GLY A 30 -0.77 -6.18 -16.12
N HIS A 31 0.26 -6.02 -15.31
CA HIS A 31 0.06 -5.45 -13.99
C HIS A 31 1.35 -4.90 -13.43
N MET A 32 1.24 -4.16 -12.33
CA MET A 32 2.39 -3.64 -11.59
C MET A 32 2.42 -4.30 -10.23
N GLU A 33 3.62 -4.58 -9.72
CA GLU A 33 3.79 -5.17 -8.41
C GLU A 33 4.49 -4.19 -7.49
N TYR A 34 3.88 -3.94 -6.34
CA TYR A 34 4.40 -3.00 -5.34
C TYR A 34 4.79 -3.77 -4.11
N GLY A 35 6.05 -3.69 -3.73
CA GLY A 35 6.59 -4.49 -2.62
C GLY A 35 6.71 -3.68 -1.35
N PHE A 36 6.39 -4.33 -0.24
CA PHE A 36 6.49 -3.73 1.08
C PHE A 36 7.10 -4.73 2.04
N ARG A 37 7.83 -4.20 3.01
CA ARG A 37 8.38 -5.00 4.10
C ARG A 37 7.73 -4.54 5.39
N ILE A 38 7.24 -5.51 6.15
CA ILE A 38 6.65 -5.26 7.46
C ILE A 38 7.62 -5.83 8.49
N GLU A 39 8.19 -4.95 9.29
CA GLU A 39 9.16 -5.37 10.30
C GLU A 39 8.47 -5.36 11.66
N ASN A 40 8.60 -6.47 12.39
CA ASN A 40 8.01 -6.62 13.69
C ASN A 40 8.94 -6.09 14.76
N GLU A 41 8.40 -5.96 15.96
CA GLU A 41 9.16 -5.44 17.07
C GLU A 41 10.39 -6.30 17.38
N ASP A 42 10.28 -7.59 17.18
CA ASP A 42 11.37 -8.52 17.46
C ASP A 42 12.37 -8.62 16.32
N LYS A 43 12.29 -7.73 15.33
CA LYS A 43 13.17 -7.65 14.19
C LYS A 43 12.93 -8.70 13.13
N THR A 44 11.97 -9.59 13.31
CA THR A 44 11.54 -10.43 12.18
C THR A 44 10.75 -9.59 11.21
N TYR A 45 10.71 -10.03 9.95
CA TYR A 45 9.97 -9.27 8.95
C TYR A 45 9.32 -10.21 7.96
N ARG A 46 8.37 -9.67 7.23
CA ARG A 46 7.70 -10.40 6.16
C ARG A 46 7.50 -9.44 5.00
N LEU A 47 7.36 -10.02 3.83
CA LEU A 47 7.19 -9.24 2.60
C LEU A 47 5.77 -9.41 2.12
N VAL A 48 5.25 -8.32 1.56
CA VAL A 48 3.90 -8.30 0.99
C VAL A 48 4.01 -7.63 -0.37
N VAL A 49 3.35 -8.22 -1.37
CA VAL A 49 3.33 -7.66 -2.72
C VAL A 49 1.89 -7.36 -3.07
N LEU A 50 1.64 -6.12 -3.52
CA LEU A 50 0.33 -5.74 -3.99
C LEU A 50 0.38 -5.60 -5.50
N THR A 51 -0.61 -6.13 -6.18
CA THR A 51 -0.67 -6.06 -7.63
C THR A 51 -1.80 -5.14 -8.05
N ILE A 52 -1.53 -4.32 -9.06
CA ILE A 52 -2.53 -3.42 -9.63
C ILE A 52 -2.54 -3.67 -11.13
N GLU A 53 -3.71 -4.02 -11.66
CA GLU A 53 -3.84 -4.29 -13.08
C GLU A 53 -3.66 -3.01 -13.88
N ASP A 54 -3.02 -3.15 -15.05
CA ASP A 54 -2.74 -2.00 -15.90
C ASP A 54 -4.01 -1.28 -16.34
N THR A 55 -5.12 -1.99 -16.43
CA THR A 55 -6.37 -1.36 -16.88
C THR A 55 -6.78 -0.21 -15.98
N PHE A 56 -6.47 -0.29 -14.68
CA PHE A 56 -6.84 0.80 -13.79
C PHE A 56 -6.08 2.09 -14.14
N PHE A 57 -4.86 1.96 -14.61
CA PHE A 57 -4.10 3.13 -15.05
C PHE A 57 -4.57 3.62 -16.40
N GLN A 58 -4.87 2.68 -17.30
CA GLN A 58 -5.28 3.02 -18.65
C GLN A 58 -6.62 3.74 -18.68
N GLU A 59 -7.49 3.39 -17.76
CA GLU A 59 -8.82 4.00 -17.69
C GLU A 59 -8.85 5.22 -16.79
N ASN A 60 -7.70 5.64 -16.31
CA ASN A 60 -7.59 6.82 -15.44
C ASN A 60 -8.31 6.66 -14.12
N SER A 61 -8.58 5.42 -13.72
CA SER A 61 -9.13 5.17 -12.40
C SER A 61 -8.11 5.47 -11.32
N LEU A 62 -6.84 5.30 -11.66
CA LEU A 62 -5.75 5.52 -10.72
C LEU A 62 -4.57 6.09 -11.49
N MET A 63 -3.92 7.09 -10.92
CA MET A 63 -2.72 7.66 -11.53
C MET A 63 -1.50 6.89 -11.05
N ILE A 64 -0.49 6.83 -11.92
CA ILE A 64 0.75 6.11 -11.61
C ILE A 64 1.36 6.62 -10.30
N GLN A 65 1.38 7.92 -10.11
CA GLN A 65 2.01 8.48 -8.92
C GLN A 65 1.21 8.27 -7.66
N GLU A 66 -0.06 7.86 -7.77
CA GLU A 66 -0.88 7.59 -6.61
C GLU A 66 -0.75 6.16 -6.12
N ALA A 67 -0.29 5.27 -6.98
CA ALA A 67 -0.32 3.86 -6.70
C ALA A 67 0.47 3.45 -5.45
N PRO A 68 1.70 3.96 -5.25
CA PRO A 68 2.42 3.57 -4.05
C PRO A 68 1.70 3.97 -2.76
N ASP A 69 1.09 5.15 -2.77
CA ASP A 69 0.38 5.61 -1.59
C ASP A 69 -0.87 4.78 -1.34
N LEU A 70 -1.60 4.45 -2.40
CA LEU A 70 -2.77 3.60 -2.25
C LEU A 70 -2.39 2.26 -1.64
N CYS A 71 -1.31 1.66 -2.15
CA CYS A 71 -0.85 0.38 -1.64
C CYS A 71 -0.43 0.47 -0.19
N TYR A 72 0.27 1.54 0.15
CA TYR A 72 0.71 1.77 1.52
C TYR A 72 -0.49 1.84 2.46
N GLN A 73 -1.49 2.62 2.09
CA GLN A 73 -2.68 2.78 2.92
C GLN A 73 -3.44 1.46 3.05
N LYS A 74 -3.48 0.70 1.97
CA LYS A 74 -4.18 -0.57 2.02
C LYS A 74 -3.49 -1.55 2.97
N VAL A 75 -2.16 -1.59 2.93
CA VAL A 75 -1.44 -2.48 3.84
C VAL A 75 -1.71 -2.06 5.29
N LEU A 76 -1.69 -0.76 5.58
CA LEU A 76 -1.97 -0.29 6.93
C LEU A 76 -3.36 -0.71 7.38
N THR A 77 -4.34 -0.53 6.50
CA THR A 77 -5.71 -0.89 6.84
C THR A 77 -5.83 -2.38 7.10
N ASP A 78 -5.20 -3.19 6.26
CA ASP A 78 -5.28 -4.63 6.41
C ASP A 78 -4.56 -5.09 7.67
N LEU A 79 -3.45 -4.45 8.01
CA LEU A 79 -2.73 -4.80 9.23
C LEU A 79 -3.57 -4.52 10.47
N GLU A 80 -4.37 -3.47 10.44
CA GLU A 80 -5.25 -3.16 11.57
C GLU A 80 -6.31 -4.23 11.78
N LYS A 81 -6.67 -4.92 10.73
CA LYS A 81 -7.69 -5.97 10.79
C LYS A 81 -7.10 -7.35 10.98
N GLU A 82 -5.78 -7.45 10.92
CA GLU A 82 -5.14 -8.76 10.97
C GLU A 82 -5.25 -9.37 12.35
N THR A 83 -5.47 -10.69 12.37
CA THR A 83 -5.48 -11.45 13.60
C THR A 83 -4.65 -12.71 13.39
N ALA A 84 -4.37 -13.44 14.46
CA ALA A 84 -3.61 -14.68 14.33
C ALA A 84 -4.34 -15.67 13.45
N ASP A 85 -5.67 -15.64 13.47
CA ASP A 85 -6.46 -16.57 12.65
C ASP A 85 -6.65 -16.07 11.24
N ALA A 86 -6.42 -14.80 10.99
CA ALA A 86 -6.65 -14.20 9.68
C ALA A 86 -5.50 -13.25 9.34
N PRO A 87 -4.31 -13.80 9.08
CA PRO A 87 -3.18 -12.95 8.71
C PRO A 87 -3.35 -12.44 7.29
N ILE A 88 -2.73 -11.30 6.99
CA ILE A 88 -2.78 -10.80 5.63
C ILE A 88 -1.94 -11.71 4.75
N PRO A 89 -2.35 -11.92 3.50
CA PRO A 89 -1.59 -12.79 2.60
C PRO A 89 -0.33 -12.13 2.09
N ASP A 90 0.56 -12.95 1.52
CA ASP A 90 1.78 -12.46 0.92
C ASP A 90 1.53 -11.62 -0.30
N ARG A 91 0.45 -11.90 -1.01
CA ARG A 91 0.10 -11.18 -2.22
C ARG A 91 -1.34 -10.72 -2.11
N ILE A 92 -1.54 -9.46 -2.45
CA ILE A 92 -2.84 -8.82 -2.36
C ILE A 92 -3.13 -8.18 -3.70
N CYS A 93 -4.32 -8.46 -4.24
CA CYS A 93 -4.74 -7.82 -5.49
C CYS A 93 -5.56 -6.58 -5.13
N VAL A 94 -5.13 -5.44 -5.65
CA VAL A 94 -5.88 -4.21 -5.47
C VAL A 94 -7.13 -4.29 -6.34
N THR A 95 -8.27 -3.98 -5.76
CA THR A 95 -9.54 -4.06 -6.46
C THR A 95 -10.06 -2.67 -6.77
N GLU A 96 -11.08 -2.63 -7.61
CA GLU A 96 -11.74 -1.36 -7.89
C GLU A 96 -12.29 -0.73 -6.61
N SER A 97 -12.79 -1.56 -5.72
CA SER A 97 -13.29 -1.07 -4.44
C SER A 97 -12.21 -0.36 -3.64
N ASP A 98 -11.00 -0.91 -3.67
CA ASP A 98 -9.88 -0.26 -2.97
C ASP A 98 -9.60 1.11 -3.55
N ILE A 99 -9.68 1.23 -4.87
CA ILE A 99 -9.42 2.50 -5.54
C ILE A 99 -10.51 3.52 -5.19
N VAL A 100 -11.75 3.08 -5.19
CA VAL A 100 -12.85 3.97 -4.82
C VAL A 100 -12.69 4.48 -3.39
N GLN A 101 -12.32 3.61 -2.47
CA GLN A 101 -12.10 4.03 -1.10
C GLN A 101 -10.96 5.04 -1.00
N TYR A 102 -9.90 4.80 -1.75
CA TYR A 102 -8.78 5.72 -1.74
C TYR A 102 -9.20 7.09 -2.26
N ARG A 103 -9.99 7.09 -3.33
CA ARG A 103 -10.50 8.35 -3.88
C ARG A 103 -11.38 9.10 -2.88
N ASP A 104 -12.20 8.36 -2.15
CA ASP A 104 -13.06 8.99 -1.16
C ASP A 104 -12.26 9.66 -0.05
N LEU A 105 -11.14 9.07 0.30
CA LEU A 105 -10.29 9.63 1.34
C LEU A 105 -9.40 10.75 0.84
N HIS A 106 -9.24 10.85 -0.49
CA HIS A 106 -8.35 11.84 -1.09
C HIS A 106 -9.04 12.55 -2.24
N PRO A 107 -10.18 13.18 -2.00
CA PRO A 107 -10.94 13.77 -3.11
C PRO A 107 -10.26 14.96 -3.75
N ASN A 108 -9.42 15.65 -3.02
CA ASN A 108 -8.81 16.88 -3.52
C ASN A 108 -7.78 16.64 -4.60
N THR A 109 -7.30 15.43 -4.72
CA THR A 109 -6.29 15.12 -5.71
C THR A 109 -6.76 15.48 -7.11
N LYS A 110 -8.01 15.19 -7.42
CA LYS A 110 -8.55 15.50 -8.73
C LYS A 110 -8.82 16.98 -8.89
N HIS A 111 -9.33 17.59 -7.83
CA HIS A 111 -9.76 18.99 -7.93
C HIS A 111 -8.61 19.90 -8.25
N ARG A 112 -7.47 19.63 -7.67
CA ARG A 112 -6.34 20.52 -7.89
C ARG A 112 -5.89 20.54 -9.33
N ARG A 113 -6.09 19.48 -10.04
CA ARG A 113 -5.67 19.44 -11.43
C ARG A 113 -6.58 20.22 -12.33
N HIS A 114 -7.79 20.46 -11.89
CA HIS A 114 -8.73 21.20 -12.69
C HIS A 114 -8.68 22.69 -12.45
N ALA A 115 -7.95 23.06 -11.43
CA ALA A 115 -7.89 24.47 -11.09
C ALA A 115 -7.09 25.27 -12.10
#